data_b53823875dfcd0cbe11acb20a5ada5cd
#
_entry.id   b53823875dfcd0cbe11acb20a5ada5cd
#
_cell.length_a   1.000
_cell.length_b   1.000
_cell.length_c   1.000
_cell.angle_alpha   90.00
_cell.angle_beta   90.00
_cell.angle_gamma   90.00
#
_symmetry.space_group_name_H-M   'P 1'
#
loop_
_entity.id
_entity.type
_entity.pdbx_description
1 polymer ?
#
loop_
_entity_poly.entity_id
_entity_poly.type
_entity_poly.pdbx_seq_one_letter_code
_entity_poly.pdbx_strand_id
1 'polypeptide(L)'
;MTNVHNLKKKDILYYARIIPQTSIYEVCELSIRTIEDTYFVGTDKRDKHAYLFSYNAIDKTVFHNRKDALKIVKEAENNKPKDISTETDYEEY
;
A
#
# COMPACT_ATOMS: atom_id res chain seq x y z
N MET A 1 -21.56 -4.92 -13.85
CA MET A 1 -21.60 -4.00 -12.73
C MET A 1 -20.63 -2.85 -12.91
N THR A 2 -21.05 -1.67 -12.55
CA THR A 2 -20.18 -0.53 -12.67
C THR A 2 -19.02 -0.61 -11.73
N ASN A 3 -17.94 -0.02 -12.11
CA ASN A 3 -16.82 0.16 -11.22
C ASN A 3 -17.23 1.13 -10.11
N VAL A 4 -17.48 0.60 -8.94
CA VAL A 4 -17.97 1.39 -7.81
C VAL A 4 -16.99 2.46 -7.36
N HIS A 5 -15.75 2.36 -7.77
CA HIS A 5 -14.73 3.31 -7.35
C HIS A 5 -14.43 4.37 -8.41
N ASN A 6 -15.08 4.26 -9.57
CA ASN A 6 -14.97 5.26 -10.63
C ASN A 6 -13.55 5.60 -11.02
N LEU A 7 -12.68 4.60 -11.04
CA LEU A 7 -11.29 4.81 -11.40
C LEU A 7 -11.15 5.17 -12.86
N LYS A 8 -10.21 6.05 -13.15
CA LYS A 8 -9.86 6.45 -14.51
C LYS A 8 -8.36 6.36 -14.68
N LYS A 9 -7.94 6.16 -15.92
CA LYS A 9 -6.51 6.23 -16.23
C LYS A 9 -5.97 7.59 -15.83
N LYS A 10 -4.77 7.60 -15.29
CA LYS A 10 -4.05 8.77 -14.76
C LYS A 10 -4.55 9.26 -13.42
N ASP A 11 -5.59 8.66 -12.86
CA ASP A 11 -5.97 8.96 -11.48
C ASP A 11 -4.82 8.60 -10.55
N ILE A 12 -4.75 9.31 -9.43
CA ILE A 12 -3.71 9.06 -8.43
C ILE A 12 -4.32 8.32 -7.27
N LEU A 13 -3.70 7.19 -6.91
CA LEU A 13 -4.04 6.47 -5.70
C LEU A 13 -2.81 6.35 -4.83
N TYR A 14 -3.01 6.02 -3.57
CA TYR A 14 -1.92 5.93 -2.58
C TYR A 14 -1.90 4.52 -2.01
N TYR A 15 -0.80 3.85 -2.22
CA TYR A 15 -0.62 2.46 -1.80
C TYR A 15 0.16 2.43 -0.48
N ALA A 16 -0.47 1.87 0.55
CA ALA A 16 0.18 1.64 1.84
C ALA A 16 1.00 0.37 1.72
N ARG A 17 2.27 0.52 1.36
CA ARG A 17 3.17 -0.60 1.12
C ARG A 17 3.79 -1.02 2.43
N ILE A 18 3.38 -2.18 2.92
CA ILE A 18 3.78 -2.68 4.23
C ILE A 18 4.38 -4.07 4.05
N ILE A 19 5.67 -4.18 4.28
CA ILE A 19 6.40 -5.46 4.19
C ILE A 19 7.23 -5.59 5.47
N PRO A 20 6.62 -6.16 6.53
CA PRO A 20 7.30 -6.23 7.84
C PRO A 20 8.63 -6.96 7.81
N GLN A 21 8.76 -7.98 6.97
CA GLN A 21 9.99 -8.77 6.88
C GLN A 21 11.20 -7.93 6.51
N THR A 22 11.00 -6.87 5.75
CA THR A 22 12.08 -5.98 5.34
C THR A 22 11.95 -4.59 5.93
N SER A 23 11.06 -4.43 6.91
CA SER A 23 10.82 -3.15 7.59
C SER A 23 10.43 -2.03 6.64
N ILE A 24 9.66 -2.36 5.61
CA ILE A 24 9.15 -1.37 4.67
C ILE A 24 7.78 -0.91 5.11
N TYR A 25 7.65 0.37 5.41
CA TYR A 25 6.40 1.01 5.83
C TYR A 25 6.33 2.36 5.11
N GLU A 26 5.72 2.37 3.94
CA GLU A 26 5.74 3.59 3.13
C GLU A 26 4.44 3.77 2.37
N VAL A 27 4.19 5.00 1.94
CA VAL A 27 3.08 5.32 1.05
C VAL A 27 3.64 5.58 -0.34
N CYS A 28 3.15 4.84 -1.32
CA CYS A 28 3.56 4.98 -2.71
C CYS A 28 2.46 5.71 -3.47
N GLU A 29 2.81 6.76 -4.17
CA GLU A 29 1.87 7.49 -5.01
C GLU A 29 1.84 6.82 -6.37
N LEU A 30 0.66 6.33 -6.75
CA LEU A 30 0.50 5.57 -7.98
C LEU A 30 -0.35 6.34 -8.99
N SER A 31 0.07 6.29 -10.25
CA SER A 31 -0.75 6.77 -11.36
C SER A 31 -1.41 5.57 -12.01
N ILE A 32 -2.73 5.61 -12.16
CA ILE A 32 -3.46 4.48 -12.74
C ILE A 32 -3.13 4.36 -14.21
N ARG A 33 -2.65 3.18 -14.58
CA ARG A 33 -2.20 2.88 -15.92
C ARG A 33 -3.22 2.06 -16.72
N THR A 34 -3.79 1.04 -16.07
CA THR A 34 -4.67 0.08 -16.72
C THR A 34 -5.86 -0.17 -15.83
N ILE A 35 -7.04 -0.24 -16.42
CA ILE A 35 -8.28 -0.54 -15.70
C ILE A 35 -8.96 -1.68 -16.43
N GLU A 36 -9.14 -2.81 -15.72
CA GLU A 36 -9.78 -4.00 -16.26
C GLU A 36 -10.99 -4.37 -15.41
N ASP A 37 -11.71 -5.40 -15.80
CA ASP A 37 -12.94 -5.79 -15.11
C ASP A 37 -12.68 -6.23 -13.66
N THR A 38 -11.60 -6.94 -13.42
CA THR A 38 -11.33 -7.53 -12.11
C THR A 38 -10.12 -6.95 -11.41
N TYR A 39 -9.33 -6.13 -12.09
CA TYR A 39 -8.11 -5.58 -11.51
C TYR A 39 -7.75 -4.25 -12.15
N PHE A 40 -6.82 -3.56 -11.55
CA PHE A 40 -6.23 -2.37 -12.14
C PHE A 40 -4.73 -2.36 -11.87
N VAL A 41 -4.01 -1.57 -12.65
CA VAL A 41 -2.55 -1.44 -12.49
C VAL A 41 -2.21 0.01 -12.23
N GLY A 42 -1.43 0.23 -11.18
CA GLY A 42 -0.91 1.54 -10.86
C GLY A 42 0.61 1.54 -10.98
N THR A 43 1.16 2.65 -11.43
CA THR A 43 2.60 2.82 -11.60
C THR A 43 3.11 3.81 -10.57
N ASP A 44 4.13 3.41 -9.80
CA ASP A 44 4.75 4.28 -8.81
C ASP A 44 5.42 5.45 -9.56
N LYS A 45 5.11 6.65 -9.12
CA LYS A 45 5.62 7.84 -9.78
C LYS A 45 7.13 8.04 -9.58
N ARG A 46 7.69 7.45 -8.51
CA ARG A 46 9.12 7.59 -8.23
C ARG A 46 9.97 6.70 -9.13
N ASP A 47 9.69 5.40 -9.13
CA ASP A 47 10.57 4.42 -9.78
C ASP A 47 9.92 3.73 -10.97
N LYS A 48 8.69 4.12 -11.31
CA LYS A 48 7.95 3.55 -12.44
C LYS A 48 7.60 2.08 -12.28
N HIS A 49 7.68 1.57 -11.06
CA HIS A 49 7.32 0.20 -10.78
C HIS A 49 5.81 0.02 -10.92
N ALA A 50 5.37 -1.02 -11.60
CA ALA A 50 3.96 -1.27 -11.80
C ALA A 50 3.45 -2.28 -10.77
N TYR A 51 2.28 -2.00 -10.20
CA TYR A 51 1.64 -2.87 -9.22
C TYR A 51 0.24 -3.22 -9.71
N LEU A 52 -0.10 -4.49 -9.63
CA LEU A 52 -1.43 -4.97 -9.98
C LEU A 52 -2.25 -5.18 -8.71
N PHE A 53 -3.47 -4.65 -8.71
CA PHE A 53 -4.35 -4.77 -7.55
C PHE A 53 -5.73 -5.26 -7.99
N SER A 54 -6.36 -6.09 -7.16
CA SER A 54 -7.77 -6.34 -7.31
C SER A 54 -8.54 -5.15 -6.72
N TYR A 55 -9.80 -4.99 -7.11
CA TYR A 55 -10.60 -3.88 -6.58
C TYR A 55 -10.86 -4.02 -5.08
N ASN A 56 -10.70 -5.21 -4.53
CA ASN A 56 -10.82 -5.41 -3.09
C ASN A 56 -9.72 -4.71 -2.30
N ALA A 57 -8.62 -4.32 -2.95
CA ALA A 57 -7.55 -3.61 -2.26
C ALA A 57 -7.91 -2.15 -1.96
N ILE A 58 -8.90 -1.60 -2.65
CA ILE A 58 -9.30 -0.21 -2.43
C ILE A 58 -9.92 -0.08 -1.04
N ASP A 59 -9.47 0.92 -0.30
CA ASP A 59 -9.82 1.20 1.10
C ASP A 59 -9.27 0.17 2.09
N LYS A 60 -8.40 -0.72 1.63
CA LYS A 60 -7.66 -1.65 2.50
C LYS A 60 -6.17 -1.41 2.45
N THR A 61 -5.60 -1.40 1.26
CA THR A 61 -4.17 -1.14 1.07
C THR A 61 -3.92 -0.01 0.09
N VAL A 62 -4.91 0.32 -0.74
CA VAL A 62 -4.83 1.39 -1.72
C VAL A 62 -5.95 2.37 -1.44
N PHE A 63 -5.63 3.66 -1.40
CA PHE A 63 -6.57 4.68 -0.96
C PHE A 63 -6.63 5.84 -1.93
N HIS A 64 -7.78 6.53 -1.92
CA HIS A 64 -7.98 7.69 -2.79
C HIS A 64 -7.26 8.93 -2.29
N ASN A 65 -6.90 8.97 -1.01
CA ASN A 65 -6.15 10.10 -0.48
C ASN A 65 -4.97 9.62 0.36
N ARG A 66 -3.96 10.47 0.40
CA ARG A 66 -2.71 10.14 1.06
C ARG A 66 -2.86 9.95 2.57
N LYS A 67 -3.75 10.73 3.16
CA LYS A 67 -3.94 10.71 4.60
C LYS A 67 -4.38 9.34 5.09
N ASP A 68 -5.31 8.71 4.37
CA ASP A 68 -5.81 7.39 4.75
C ASP A 68 -4.71 6.33 4.62
N ALA A 69 -3.93 6.38 3.54
CA ALA A 69 -2.82 5.45 3.36
C ALA A 69 -1.77 5.63 4.45
N LEU A 70 -1.46 6.86 4.78
CA LEU A 70 -0.47 7.16 5.81
C LEU A 70 -0.92 6.66 7.17
N LYS A 71 -2.20 6.77 7.47
CA LYS A 71 -2.75 6.27 8.73
C LYS A 71 -2.53 4.76 8.86
N ILE A 72 -2.81 4.01 7.80
CA ILE A 72 -2.63 2.56 7.80
C ILE A 72 -1.16 2.20 7.98
N VAL A 73 -0.27 2.91 7.30
CA VAL A 73 1.17 2.67 7.40
C VAL A 73 1.64 2.93 8.84
N LYS A 74 1.19 4.02 9.45
CA LYS A 74 1.60 4.33 10.82
C LYS A 74 1.07 3.31 11.82
N GLU A 75 -0.15 2.86 11.64
CA GLU A 75 -0.71 1.83 12.51
C GLU A 75 0.07 0.53 12.41
N ALA A 76 0.42 0.13 11.20
CA ALA A 76 1.21 -1.08 10.99
C ALA A 76 2.60 -0.95 11.60
N GLU A 77 3.22 0.21 11.46
CA GLU A 77 4.54 0.45 12.01
C GLU A 77 4.52 0.40 13.54
N ASN A 78 3.48 0.96 14.16
CA ASN A 78 3.34 0.93 15.60
C ASN A 78 3.08 -0.47 16.14
N ASN A 79 2.52 -1.35 15.32
CA ASN A 79 2.17 -2.71 15.71
C ASN A 79 3.16 -3.75 15.21
N LYS A 80 4.28 -3.31 14.63
CA LYS A 80 5.25 -4.27 14.11
C LYS A 80 5.84 -5.11 15.23
N PRO A 81 6.21 -6.41 14.98
CA PRO A 81 6.83 -7.27 15.98
C PRO A 81 8.15 -6.69 16.45
N LYS A 82 8.40 -6.83 17.70
CA LYS A 82 9.67 -6.36 18.26
C LYS A 82 10.68 -7.47 18.23
N ASP A 83 11.00 -7.88 18.25
CA ASP A 83 11.75 -8.72 18.11
C ASP A 83 12.28 -9.26 17.55
N ILE A 84 12.35 -9.31 17.71
CA ILE A 84 12.78 -9.64 17.11
C ILE A 84 13.68 -9.62 17.14
N SER A 85 13.68 -9.30 17.71
CA SER A 85 14.35 -9.39 17.88
C SER A 85 15.12 -9.24 18.17
N THR A 86 15.16 -9.17 18.38
CA THR A 86 15.70 -9.17 18.76
C THR A 86 16.12 -8.98 19.24
N GLU A 87 16.14 -8.94 19.45
CA GLU A 87 16.49 -9.03 19.99
C GLU A 87 16.71 -8.99 20.50
N THR A 88 17.02 -9.04 20.71
CA THR A 88 17.29 -9.17 21.37
C THR A 88 17.42 -9.07 21.88
N ASP A 89 17.46 -9.14 22.05
CA ASP A 89 17.56 -9.23 22.64
C ASP A 89 17.41 -9.35 23.05
N TYR A 90 17.36 -9.39 23.30
CA TYR A 90 17.35 -9.88 23.68
C TYR A 90 17.16 -9.88 24.21
N GLU A 91 16.97 -9.86 24.46
CA GLU A 91 16.89 -10.18 25.08
C GLU A 91 16.60 -10.24 25.48
N GLU A 92 16.56 -10.27 25.78
CA GLU A 92 16.43 -10.62 26.18
C GLU A 92 16.27 -10.83 26.36
N TYR A 93 16.43 -10.92 26.81
CA TYR A 93 16.45 -11.46 26.86
C TYR A 93 16.59 -11.42 27.02
#